data_46e9f53638564f85cfe6d95d5e2c7a17
#
_entry.id   46e9f53638564f85cfe6d95d5e2c7a17
#
_cell.length_a   1.000
_cell.length_b   1.000
_cell.length_c   1.000
_cell.angle_alpha   90.00
_cell.angle_beta   90.00
_cell.angle_gamma   90.00
#
_symmetry.space_group_name_H-M   'P 1'
#
loop_
_entity.id
_entity.type
_entity.pdbx_description
1 polymer ?
#
loop_
_entity_poly.entity_id
_entity_poly.type
_entity_poly.pdbx_seq_one_letter_code
_entity_poly.pdbx_strand_id
1 'polypeptide(L)'
;MKIYFNGWFGGFADKTNPGLHIDFFINLFEKVYCESCEAGTIEESTILCEFDMLINSRSLIKAKEWKHSYLFSGESTLKCNKHDYTCVLWGERNNKNVVNIPLFIPYIYTNNFVNKLEEKKEITTVPIHDVCVIISNPRGNERTQFLNELDKHFKVCYAGNYKNNIGGIFVPHYNTQEYFNFVNQFKFIISMENSREDTYITEKLINGLLSNIIPVYWGCENVHNYVNKDRFLNLNNINNTNELIKRMLLLKENQEDWLKMVNANIFPNNENKLERTLENIANDIKCVLSKKCWNAVTQICCVSNPNFEPERCNMLKELFQRQNIDECFIKYISPTYKHTITQEIYNNNIKEQLVKRLRSSPMRPGELSLFLNYKANLEYIAKNYKDGIFLVFESDIILGKDINNLNEFLTSIKDKEWDLIHIGLYCSGIWLGHQHSWFPTGYVERVKSIYNKDTSVEDITSINDKYRLSRKFNTRCTDSFLWKYNSIIKYLNWMNNIEPNFGVPMDYYMCNFFEKNPDFKHYWSNDEFFKQGSNLGIVASTIQ
;
A
#
# COMPACT_ATOMS: atom_id res chain seq x y z
N MET A 1 -9.95 12.00 -25.38
CA MET A 1 -8.61 11.45 -25.70
C MET A 1 -8.72 10.12 -26.41
N LYS A 2 -7.90 9.84 -27.46
CA LYS A 2 -7.91 8.57 -28.19
C LYS A 2 -6.78 7.65 -27.72
N ILE A 3 -7.13 6.36 -27.54
CA ILE A 3 -6.25 5.31 -27.00
C ILE A 3 -6.20 4.17 -28.01
N TYR A 4 -5.00 3.76 -28.41
CA TYR A 4 -4.82 2.58 -29.23
C TYR A 4 -4.58 1.34 -28.36
N PHE A 5 -5.41 0.33 -28.54
CA PHE A 5 -5.33 -0.94 -27.84
C PHE A 5 -4.67 -1.99 -28.74
N ASN A 6 -3.49 -2.48 -28.37
CA ASN A 6 -2.71 -3.45 -29.15
C ASN A 6 -2.55 -4.78 -28.42
N GLY A 7 -2.62 -5.88 -29.16
CA GLY A 7 -2.39 -7.23 -28.63
C GLY A 7 -3.51 -7.77 -27.75
N TRP A 8 -4.72 -7.22 -27.85
CA TRP A 8 -5.87 -7.68 -27.10
C TRP A 8 -6.57 -8.84 -27.83
N PHE A 9 -7.28 -9.68 -27.07
CA PHE A 9 -7.97 -10.84 -27.59
C PHE A 9 -9.23 -10.47 -28.37
N GLY A 10 -9.67 -11.34 -29.29
CA GLY A 10 -10.95 -11.20 -29.99
C GLY A 10 -12.10 -11.15 -29.00
N GLY A 11 -13.01 -10.18 -29.17
CA GLY A 11 -14.12 -9.93 -28.27
C GLY A 11 -13.81 -8.97 -27.10
N PHE A 12 -12.60 -8.42 -26.99
CA PHE A 12 -12.27 -7.42 -25.97
C PHE A 12 -13.18 -6.18 -26.02
N ALA A 13 -13.66 -5.79 -27.20
CA ALA A 13 -14.62 -4.70 -27.39
C ALA A 13 -16.07 -5.19 -27.42
N ASP A 14 -16.34 -6.48 -27.31
CA ASP A 14 -17.69 -7.06 -27.31
C ASP A 14 -18.28 -7.02 -25.90
N LYS A 15 -19.35 -6.23 -25.72
CA LYS A 15 -20.04 -6.05 -24.43
C LYS A 15 -20.69 -7.34 -23.89
N THR A 16 -20.84 -8.36 -24.72
CA THR A 16 -21.38 -9.66 -24.31
C THR A 16 -20.28 -10.57 -23.75
N ASN A 17 -19.02 -10.21 -23.88
CA ASN A 17 -17.90 -10.98 -23.35
C ASN A 17 -17.89 -10.94 -21.81
N PRO A 18 -17.97 -12.08 -21.13
CA PRO A 18 -18.02 -12.12 -19.67
C PRO A 18 -16.66 -11.86 -19.00
N GLY A 19 -15.58 -11.82 -19.78
CA GLY A 19 -14.24 -11.57 -19.28
C GLY A 19 -13.93 -10.10 -19.14
N LEU A 20 -12.66 -9.77 -19.40
CA LEU A 20 -12.17 -8.42 -19.40
C LEU A 20 -12.68 -7.65 -20.62
N HIS A 21 -13.24 -6.45 -20.41
CA HIS A 21 -13.81 -5.61 -21.44
C HIS A 21 -13.09 -4.26 -21.56
N ILE A 22 -13.08 -3.69 -22.76
CA ILE A 22 -12.45 -2.40 -23.07
C ILE A 22 -12.98 -1.25 -22.21
N ASP A 23 -14.28 -1.27 -21.87
CA ASP A 23 -14.92 -0.22 -21.07
C ASP A 23 -14.25 -0.05 -19.69
N PHE A 24 -13.70 -1.11 -19.11
CA PHE A 24 -12.95 -1.00 -17.87
C PHE A 24 -11.76 -0.04 -18.03
N PHE A 25 -10.98 -0.20 -19.10
CA PHE A 25 -9.80 0.64 -19.36
C PHE A 25 -10.20 2.05 -19.79
N ILE A 26 -11.24 2.21 -20.60
CA ILE A 26 -11.76 3.52 -20.96
C ILE A 26 -12.17 4.29 -19.70
N ASN A 27 -12.98 3.70 -18.81
CA ASN A 27 -13.42 4.31 -17.56
C ASN A 27 -12.22 4.63 -16.63
N LEU A 28 -11.22 3.76 -16.58
CA LEU A 28 -10.00 4.00 -15.81
C LEU A 28 -9.22 5.20 -16.37
N PHE A 29 -9.02 5.27 -17.69
CA PHE A 29 -8.29 6.34 -18.32
C PHE A 29 -9.04 7.68 -18.28
N GLU A 30 -10.37 7.69 -18.35
CA GLU A 30 -11.17 8.91 -18.11
C GLU A 30 -10.90 9.51 -16.73
N LYS A 31 -10.77 8.65 -15.71
CA LYS A 31 -10.38 9.09 -14.37
C LYS A 31 -8.93 9.57 -14.29
N VAL A 32 -8.02 8.92 -15.02
CA VAL A 32 -6.60 9.31 -15.08
C VAL A 32 -6.43 10.68 -15.74
N TYR A 33 -7.07 10.91 -16.87
CA TYR A 33 -6.89 12.11 -17.68
C TYR A 33 -7.91 13.21 -17.41
N CYS A 34 -8.95 12.93 -16.61
CA CYS A 34 -10.05 13.85 -16.32
C CYS A 34 -10.74 14.38 -17.59
N GLU A 35 -10.79 13.57 -18.64
CA GLU A 35 -11.45 13.87 -19.91
C GLU A 35 -12.04 12.60 -20.53
N SER A 36 -12.99 12.75 -21.48
CA SER A 36 -13.57 11.62 -22.19
C SER A 36 -12.51 10.88 -22.99
N CYS A 37 -12.55 9.55 -22.89
CA CYS A 37 -11.62 8.63 -23.56
C CYS A 37 -12.38 7.68 -24.48
N GLU A 38 -11.76 7.34 -25.62
CA GLU A 38 -12.30 6.37 -26.58
C GLU A 38 -11.17 5.57 -27.24
N ALA A 39 -11.51 4.40 -27.78
CA ALA A 39 -10.60 3.64 -28.62
C ALA A 39 -10.40 4.36 -29.96
N GLY A 40 -9.17 4.41 -30.44
CA GLY A 40 -8.81 5.06 -31.72
C GLY A 40 -7.91 4.19 -32.59
N THR A 41 -7.63 4.66 -33.81
CA THR A 41 -6.62 4.05 -34.68
C THR A 41 -5.21 4.40 -34.21
N ILE A 42 -4.19 3.73 -34.72
CA ILE A 42 -2.79 4.00 -34.37
C ILE A 42 -2.38 5.44 -34.73
N GLU A 43 -2.92 5.97 -35.87
CA GLU A 43 -2.61 7.30 -36.38
C GLU A 43 -3.19 8.39 -35.48
N GLU A 44 -4.41 8.22 -35.02
CA GLU A 44 -5.16 9.21 -34.24
C GLU A 44 -4.82 9.20 -32.75
N SER A 45 -4.33 8.08 -32.24
CA SER A 45 -4.12 7.89 -30.81
C SER A 45 -2.78 8.47 -30.35
N THR A 46 -2.78 9.08 -29.18
CA THR A 46 -1.56 9.55 -28.50
C THR A 46 -1.16 8.66 -27.33
N ILE A 47 -2.04 7.76 -26.94
CA ILE A 47 -1.87 6.80 -25.84
C ILE A 47 -1.85 5.39 -26.44
N LEU A 48 -0.90 4.58 -25.97
CA LEU A 48 -0.81 3.15 -26.29
C LEU A 48 -1.19 2.34 -25.04
N CYS A 49 -2.04 1.31 -25.22
CA CYS A 49 -2.32 0.32 -24.19
C CYS A 49 -2.14 -1.09 -24.77
N GLU A 50 -1.11 -1.79 -24.33
CA GLU A 50 -0.77 -3.13 -24.83
C GLU A 50 -1.10 -4.22 -23.82
N PHE A 51 -1.50 -5.40 -24.33
CA PHE A 51 -1.75 -6.58 -23.52
C PHE A 51 -0.59 -7.56 -23.65
N ASP A 52 0.18 -7.74 -22.57
CA ASP A 52 1.43 -8.48 -22.53
C ASP A 52 1.36 -9.90 -23.10
N MET A 53 0.23 -10.57 -22.91
CA MET A 53 0.08 -11.99 -23.30
C MET A 53 0.14 -12.20 -24.81
N LEU A 54 -0.34 -11.26 -25.62
CA LEU A 54 -0.57 -11.43 -27.04
C LEU A 54 0.34 -10.59 -27.94
N ILE A 55 1.08 -9.63 -27.39
CA ILE A 55 1.90 -8.74 -28.24
C ILE A 55 3.23 -9.37 -28.68
N ASN A 56 3.88 -10.20 -27.84
CA ASN A 56 5.19 -10.82 -28.15
C ASN A 56 6.14 -9.84 -28.91
N SER A 57 6.50 -10.20 -30.17
CA SER A 57 7.33 -9.36 -31.04
C SER A 57 6.55 -8.27 -31.81
N ARG A 58 5.26 -8.10 -31.55
CA ARG A 58 4.37 -7.17 -32.24
C ARG A 58 4.08 -5.90 -31.45
N SER A 59 4.90 -5.59 -30.44
CA SER A 59 4.76 -4.37 -29.67
C SER A 59 4.95 -3.13 -30.54
N LEU A 60 4.09 -2.15 -30.37
CA LEU A 60 4.10 -0.88 -31.08
C LEU A 60 4.74 0.24 -30.26
N ILE A 61 5.38 -0.08 -29.15
CA ILE A 61 6.01 0.91 -28.25
C ILE A 61 7.02 1.81 -28.99
N LYS A 62 7.70 1.27 -30.02
CA LYS A 62 8.67 1.98 -30.84
C LYS A 62 8.13 2.44 -32.21
N ALA A 63 6.84 2.22 -32.48
CA ALA A 63 6.27 2.55 -33.80
C ALA A 63 6.14 4.06 -34.05
N LYS A 64 5.96 4.82 -32.96
CA LYS A 64 5.96 6.30 -32.96
C LYS A 64 6.24 6.81 -31.54
N GLU A 65 6.33 8.10 -31.35
CA GLU A 65 6.37 8.73 -30.04
C GLU A 65 4.96 8.74 -29.44
N TRP A 66 4.81 8.07 -28.31
CA TRP A 66 3.57 8.02 -27.54
C TRP A 66 3.65 9.03 -26.38
N LYS A 67 2.57 9.79 -26.14
CA LYS A 67 2.47 10.65 -24.96
C LYS A 67 2.61 9.81 -23.69
N HIS A 68 1.89 8.69 -23.61
CA HIS A 68 2.04 7.67 -22.57
C HIS A 68 1.82 6.28 -23.18
N SER A 69 2.51 5.29 -22.63
CA SER A 69 2.39 3.89 -23.01
C SER A 69 2.11 3.02 -21.79
N TYR A 70 1.10 2.18 -21.89
CA TYR A 70 0.69 1.26 -20.85
C TYR A 70 0.90 -0.18 -21.28
N LEU A 71 1.37 -1.01 -20.36
CA LEU A 71 1.38 -2.46 -20.49
C LEU A 71 0.45 -3.04 -19.43
N PHE A 72 -0.52 -3.86 -19.85
CA PHE A 72 -1.35 -4.63 -18.94
C PHE A 72 -1.01 -6.12 -19.05
N SER A 73 -0.89 -6.82 -17.92
CA SER A 73 -0.80 -8.28 -17.90
C SER A 73 -1.94 -8.90 -17.11
N GLY A 74 -2.59 -9.89 -17.72
CA GLY A 74 -3.58 -10.77 -17.10
C GLY A 74 -2.98 -12.05 -16.52
N GLU A 75 -1.64 -12.18 -16.48
CA GLU A 75 -0.93 -13.37 -16.04
C GLU A 75 -0.03 -13.08 -14.84
N SER A 76 0.40 -14.15 -14.18
CA SER A 76 1.28 -14.06 -13.01
C SER A 76 2.71 -13.61 -13.33
N THR A 77 3.11 -13.63 -14.61
CA THR A 77 4.43 -13.20 -15.08
C THR A 77 4.32 -12.25 -16.25
N LEU A 78 5.25 -11.31 -16.37
CA LEU A 78 5.38 -10.43 -17.52
C LEU A 78 6.30 -11.05 -18.58
N LYS A 79 5.92 -10.94 -19.84
CA LYS A 79 6.74 -11.34 -21.01
C LYS A 79 7.51 -10.16 -21.58
N CYS A 80 6.92 -8.97 -21.54
CA CYS A 80 7.53 -7.74 -22.05
C CYS A 80 8.42 -7.07 -21.00
N ASN A 81 9.40 -6.29 -21.46
CA ASN A 81 10.23 -5.49 -20.58
C ASN A 81 9.42 -4.31 -20.03
N LYS A 82 9.12 -4.34 -18.72
CA LYS A 82 8.35 -3.30 -18.05
C LYS A 82 8.97 -1.90 -18.11
N HIS A 83 10.28 -1.79 -18.30
CA HIS A 83 10.99 -0.51 -18.37
C HIS A 83 10.79 0.24 -19.69
N ASP A 84 10.26 -0.42 -20.71
CA ASP A 84 9.97 0.21 -22.01
C ASP A 84 8.67 1.04 -21.98
N TYR A 85 7.82 0.87 -20.96
CA TYR A 85 6.52 1.51 -20.85
C TYR A 85 6.51 2.64 -19.82
N THR A 86 5.66 3.64 -20.04
CA THR A 86 5.45 4.73 -19.07
C THR A 86 4.82 4.19 -17.78
N CYS A 87 3.84 3.31 -17.90
CA CYS A 87 3.14 2.71 -16.77
C CYS A 87 2.79 1.25 -17.07
N VAL A 88 3.00 0.37 -16.10
CA VAL A 88 2.66 -1.05 -16.16
C VAL A 88 1.54 -1.33 -15.17
N LEU A 89 0.44 -1.85 -15.68
CA LEU A 89 -0.75 -2.24 -14.94
C LEU A 89 -0.67 -3.73 -14.62
N TRP A 90 -0.12 -4.06 -13.45
CA TRP A 90 0.17 -5.46 -13.09
C TRP A 90 0.24 -5.65 -11.57
N GLY A 91 0.40 -6.90 -11.13
CA GLY A 91 0.36 -7.26 -9.72
C GLY A 91 1.60 -6.94 -8.89
N GLU A 92 2.75 -6.66 -9.48
CA GLU A 92 3.98 -6.37 -8.75
C GLU A 92 3.89 -5.02 -8.03
N ARG A 93 4.15 -5.03 -6.72
CA ARG A 93 4.32 -3.80 -5.93
C ARG A 93 5.77 -3.35 -6.00
N ASN A 94 6.03 -2.04 -5.90
CA ASN A 94 7.37 -1.45 -5.70
C ASN A 94 8.29 -1.31 -6.92
N ASN A 95 7.74 -1.20 -8.10
CA ASN A 95 8.51 -0.67 -9.22
C ASN A 95 8.03 0.76 -9.54
N LYS A 96 8.94 1.66 -9.91
CA LYS A 96 8.64 3.08 -10.14
C LYS A 96 7.55 3.35 -11.18
N ASN A 97 7.35 2.43 -12.12
CA ASN A 97 6.35 2.55 -13.17
C ASN A 97 5.27 1.46 -13.12
N VAL A 98 5.18 0.67 -12.06
CA VAL A 98 4.17 -0.39 -11.91
C VAL A 98 3.06 0.06 -10.96
N VAL A 99 1.83 -0.04 -11.43
CA VAL A 99 0.61 0.18 -10.64
C VAL A 99 -0.07 -1.16 -10.39
N ASN A 100 -0.27 -1.48 -9.13
CA ASN A 100 -0.90 -2.73 -8.72
C ASN A 100 -2.38 -2.76 -9.09
N ILE A 101 -2.76 -3.69 -9.97
CA ILE A 101 -4.14 -4.02 -10.30
C ILE A 101 -4.34 -5.53 -10.10
N PRO A 102 -4.88 -5.97 -8.96
CA PRO A 102 -5.29 -7.36 -8.80
C PRO A 102 -6.31 -7.73 -9.88
N LEU A 103 -6.16 -8.91 -10.49
CA LEU A 103 -6.94 -9.28 -11.68
C LEU A 103 -8.45 -9.39 -11.43
N PHE A 104 -8.86 -9.58 -10.20
CA PHE A 104 -10.30 -9.54 -9.88
C PHE A 104 -10.91 -8.14 -10.05
N ILE A 105 -10.12 -7.06 -9.97
CA ILE A 105 -10.63 -5.68 -10.10
C ILE A 105 -11.26 -5.44 -11.49
N PRO A 106 -10.54 -5.66 -12.62
CA PRO A 106 -11.16 -5.56 -13.93
C PRO A 106 -12.41 -6.43 -14.07
N TYR A 107 -12.38 -7.65 -13.52
CA TYR A 107 -13.49 -8.59 -13.56
C TYR A 107 -14.75 -8.07 -12.84
N ILE A 108 -14.63 -7.58 -11.61
CA ILE A 108 -15.79 -7.10 -10.84
C ILE A 108 -16.37 -5.81 -11.41
N TYR A 109 -15.55 -4.93 -11.97
CA TYR A 109 -16.03 -3.70 -12.61
C TYR A 109 -16.70 -4.00 -13.96
N THR A 110 -16.12 -4.84 -14.81
CA THR A 110 -16.71 -5.26 -16.08
C THR A 110 -18.09 -5.89 -15.89
N ASN A 111 -18.28 -6.67 -14.83
CA ASN A 111 -19.53 -7.40 -14.58
C ASN A 111 -20.48 -6.71 -13.58
N ASN A 112 -20.17 -5.50 -13.13
CA ASN A 112 -20.95 -4.75 -12.14
C ASN A 112 -21.14 -5.50 -10.81
N PHE A 113 -20.12 -6.24 -10.35
CA PHE A 113 -20.20 -7.04 -9.14
C PHE A 113 -19.79 -6.32 -7.86
N VAL A 114 -19.29 -5.09 -7.93
CA VAL A 114 -18.83 -4.32 -6.76
C VAL A 114 -19.94 -4.23 -5.71
N ASN A 115 -21.13 -3.74 -6.11
CA ASN A 115 -22.27 -3.59 -5.18
C ASN A 115 -22.73 -4.94 -4.59
N LYS A 116 -22.68 -6.03 -5.38
CA LYS A 116 -23.05 -7.36 -4.89
C LYS A 116 -22.08 -7.88 -3.82
N LEU A 117 -20.78 -7.56 -3.94
CA LEU A 117 -19.76 -7.94 -2.97
C LEU A 117 -19.84 -7.09 -1.70
N GLU A 118 -20.23 -5.83 -1.83
CA GLU A 118 -20.39 -4.90 -0.70
C GLU A 118 -21.71 -5.09 0.05
N GLU A 119 -22.71 -5.69 -0.60
CA GLU A 119 -24.02 -5.93 0.00
C GLU A 119 -23.93 -6.97 1.13
N LYS A 120 -24.43 -6.62 2.31
CA LYS A 120 -24.60 -7.57 3.40
C LYS A 120 -25.85 -8.41 3.19
N LYS A 121 -25.67 -9.65 2.75
CA LYS A 121 -26.74 -10.64 2.66
C LYS A 121 -26.65 -11.58 3.85
N GLU A 122 -27.79 -11.90 4.43
CA GLU A 122 -27.87 -12.93 5.47
C GLU A 122 -28.24 -14.27 4.82
N ILE A 123 -27.28 -15.17 4.78
CA ILE A 123 -27.49 -16.56 4.35
C ILE A 123 -27.98 -17.35 5.56
N THR A 124 -29.16 -17.96 5.42
CA THR A 124 -29.85 -18.69 6.50
C THR A 124 -29.91 -20.20 6.27
N THR A 125 -29.56 -20.65 5.07
CA THR A 125 -29.63 -22.08 4.68
C THR A 125 -28.29 -22.60 4.23
N VAL A 126 -27.95 -23.80 4.70
CA VAL A 126 -26.71 -24.49 4.31
C VAL A 126 -26.99 -25.37 3.09
N PRO A 127 -26.17 -25.33 2.04
CA PRO A 127 -26.33 -26.16 0.84
C PRO A 127 -26.26 -27.66 1.15
N ILE A 128 -26.90 -28.46 0.29
CA ILE A 128 -26.98 -29.92 0.49
C ILE A 128 -25.68 -30.62 0.07
N HIS A 129 -25.10 -30.19 -1.05
CA HIS A 129 -23.90 -30.84 -1.62
C HIS A 129 -22.61 -30.33 -0.96
N ASP A 130 -21.58 -31.15 -0.95
CA ASP A 130 -20.36 -30.83 -0.22
C ASP A 130 -19.45 -29.89 -1.01
N VAL A 131 -18.82 -30.35 -2.10
CA VAL A 131 -17.73 -29.64 -2.78
C VAL A 131 -17.94 -29.59 -4.28
N CYS A 132 -17.76 -28.40 -4.86
CA CYS A 132 -17.73 -28.16 -6.30
C CYS A 132 -16.30 -27.86 -6.77
N VAL A 133 -15.90 -28.43 -7.89
CA VAL A 133 -14.64 -28.21 -8.58
C VAL A 133 -14.89 -27.93 -10.06
N ILE A 134 -14.56 -26.72 -10.53
CA ILE A 134 -14.68 -26.35 -11.93
C ILE A 134 -13.28 -26.01 -12.47
N ILE A 135 -12.55 -27.03 -12.89
CA ILE A 135 -11.19 -26.92 -13.39
C ILE A 135 -11.11 -27.53 -14.79
N SER A 136 -10.60 -26.77 -15.75
CA SER A 136 -10.41 -27.23 -17.13
C SER A 136 -9.00 -27.77 -17.37
N ASN A 137 -7.98 -27.18 -16.72
CA ASN A 137 -6.58 -27.56 -16.90
C ASN A 137 -6.06 -28.30 -15.66
N PRO A 138 -5.65 -29.59 -15.80
CA PRO A 138 -5.14 -30.37 -14.67
C PRO A 138 -3.70 -30.03 -14.25
N ARG A 139 -3.03 -29.10 -14.94
CA ARG A 139 -1.63 -28.73 -14.64
C ARG A 139 -1.52 -28.08 -13.26
N GLY A 140 -0.51 -28.53 -12.50
CA GLY A 140 -0.21 -28.05 -11.14
C GLY A 140 -0.15 -29.22 -10.15
N ASN A 141 1.07 -29.59 -9.72
CA ASN A 141 1.27 -30.72 -8.79
C ASN A 141 0.52 -30.47 -7.46
N GLU A 142 0.59 -29.27 -6.92
CA GLU A 142 -0.07 -28.92 -5.65
C GLU A 142 -1.59 -29.07 -5.75
N ARG A 143 -2.19 -28.60 -6.83
CA ARG A 143 -3.64 -28.72 -7.06
C ARG A 143 -4.06 -30.17 -7.14
N THR A 144 -3.33 -30.97 -7.92
CA THR A 144 -3.63 -32.40 -8.09
C THR A 144 -3.48 -33.16 -6.77
N GLN A 145 -2.44 -32.91 -5.99
CA GLN A 145 -2.24 -33.49 -4.67
C GLN A 145 -3.40 -33.16 -3.70
N PHE A 146 -3.77 -31.89 -3.63
CA PHE A 146 -4.88 -31.48 -2.79
C PHE A 146 -6.20 -32.16 -3.20
N LEU A 147 -6.53 -32.18 -4.50
CA LEU A 147 -7.78 -32.79 -4.99
C LEU A 147 -7.82 -34.30 -4.77
N ASN A 148 -6.70 -34.98 -4.89
CA ASN A 148 -6.62 -36.43 -4.60
C ASN A 148 -6.83 -36.73 -3.11
N GLU A 149 -6.36 -35.85 -2.24
CA GLU A 149 -6.61 -35.98 -0.79
C GLU A 149 -8.08 -35.67 -0.47
N LEU A 150 -8.63 -34.60 -1.06
CA LEU A 150 -10.01 -34.19 -0.89
C LEU A 150 -11.02 -35.28 -1.25
N ASP A 151 -10.78 -36.02 -2.35
CA ASP A 151 -11.61 -37.14 -2.84
C ASP A 151 -11.76 -38.27 -1.80
N LYS A 152 -10.83 -38.44 -0.86
CA LYS A 152 -10.91 -39.47 0.18
C LYS A 152 -11.92 -39.09 1.29
N HIS A 153 -12.30 -37.83 1.41
CA HIS A 153 -13.07 -37.32 2.52
C HIS A 153 -14.42 -36.70 2.13
N PHE A 154 -14.57 -36.28 0.86
CA PHE A 154 -15.76 -35.60 0.38
C PHE A 154 -16.32 -36.22 -0.88
N LYS A 155 -17.65 -36.12 -1.07
CA LYS A 155 -18.29 -36.36 -2.35
C LYS A 155 -18.08 -35.10 -3.22
N VAL A 156 -17.06 -35.17 -4.10
CA VAL A 156 -16.66 -34.03 -4.94
C VAL A 156 -17.42 -34.04 -6.26
N CYS A 157 -18.03 -32.93 -6.62
CA CYS A 157 -18.63 -32.67 -7.92
C CYS A 157 -17.59 -32.00 -8.83
N TYR A 158 -17.11 -32.74 -9.83
CA TYR A 158 -16.20 -32.24 -10.86
C TYR A 158 -16.98 -31.83 -12.10
N ALA A 159 -17.16 -30.51 -12.26
CA ALA A 159 -17.98 -29.93 -13.33
C ALA A 159 -17.15 -29.37 -14.51
N GLY A 160 -15.83 -29.30 -14.40
CA GLY A 160 -14.92 -28.90 -15.47
C GLY A 160 -14.46 -30.10 -16.33
N ASN A 161 -13.41 -29.89 -17.15
CA ASN A 161 -12.79 -30.98 -17.93
C ASN A 161 -12.05 -32.01 -17.06
N TYR A 162 -11.49 -31.55 -15.93
CA TYR A 162 -10.71 -32.41 -15.06
C TYR A 162 -11.62 -33.29 -14.21
N LYS A 163 -11.43 -34.61 -14.26
CA LYS A 163 -12.19 -35.64 -13.52
C LYS A 163 -13.73 -35.51 -13.66
N ASN A 164 -14.24 -34.97 -14.78
CA ASN A 164 -15.67 -34.72 -14.95
C ASN A 164 -16.53 -35.89 -14.52
N ASN A 165 -17.52 -35.67 -13.63
CA ASN A 165 -18.41 -36.70 -13.12
C ASN A 165 -19.91 -36.29 -13.13
N ILE A 166 -20.26 -35.25 -13.90
CA ILE A 166 -21.65 -34.81 -14.07
C ILE A 166 -22.24 -35.11 -15.45
N GLY A 167 -21.55 -35.94 -16.25
CA GLY A 167 -22.04 -36.38 -17.57
C GLY A 167 -21.77 -35.39 -18.72
N GLY A 168 -21.04 -34.31 -18.48
CA GLY A 168 -20.66 -33.31 -19.47
C GLY A 168 -20.02 -32.10 -18.81
N ILE A 169 -19.28 -31.27 -19.59
CA ILE A 169 -18.66 -30.08 -19.06
C ILE A 169 -19.74 -29.06 -18.77
N PHE A 170 -19.69 -28.44 -17.59
CA PHE A 170 -20.55 -27.33 -17.25
C PHE A 170 -20.17 -26.10 -18.10
N VAL A 171 -21.11 -25.67 -18.96
CA VAL A 171 -20.86 -24.69 -20.03
C VAL A 171 -21.17 -23.24 -19.67
N PRO A 172 -22.07 -22.92 -18.69
CA PRO A 172 -22.40 -21.53 -18.39
C PRO A 172 -21.18 -20.72 -18.02
N HIS A 173 -21.12 -19.49 -18.53
CA HIS A 173 -20.09 -18.55 -18.17
C HIS A 173 -20.16 -18.19 -16.68
N TYR A 174 -19.00 -18.05 -16.06
CA TYR A 174 -18.82 -17.82 -14.62
C TYR A 174 -19.40 -16.50 -14.09
N ASN A 175 -19.87 -15.60 -14.94
CA ASN A 175 -20.57 -14.37 -14.55
C ASN A 175 -22.10 -14.45 -14.70
N THR A 176 -22.66 -15.59 -15.10
CA THR A 176 -24.10 -15.75 -15.34
C THR A 176 -24.86 -16.19 -14.10
N GLN A 177 -26.16 -15.89 -14.04
CA GLN A 177 -27.02 -16.38 -12.96
C GLN A 177 -27.10 -17.91 -12.93
N GLU A 178 -27.00 -18.57 -14.09
CA GLU A 178 -27.00 -20.02 -14.20
C GLU A 178 -25.78 -20.65 -13.53
N TYR A 179 -24.60 -20.03 -13.70
CA TYR A 179 -23.39 -20.43 -12.98
C TYR A 179 -23.61 -20.32 -11.45
N PHE A 180 -24.10 -19.19 -10.97
CA PHE A 180 -24.30 -18.98 -9.54
C PHE A 180 -25.37 -19.94 -8.98
N ASN A 181 -26.46 -20.20 -9.70
CA ASN A 181 -27.48 -21.16 -9.31
C ASN A 181 -26.94 -22.58 -9.19
N PHE A 182 -26.00 -22.97 -10.04
CA PHE A 182 -25.35 -24.26 -9.94
C PHE A 182 -24.41 -24.32 -8.73
N VAL A 183 -23.53 -23.34 -8.59
CA VAL A 183 -22.50 -23.32 -7.55
C VAL A 183 -23.10 -23.17 -6.15
N ASN A 184 -24.18 -22.42 -5.99
CA ASN A 184 -24.90 -22.22 -4.72
C ASN A 184 -25.46 -23.51 -4.10
N GLN A 185 -25.48 -24.64 -4.82
CA GLN A 185 -25.92 -25.92 -4.29
C GLN A 185 -24.87 -26.61 -3.41
N PHE A 186 -23.65 -26.07 -3.35
CA PHE A 186 -22.51 -26.66 -2.66
C PHE A 186 -22.11 -25.85 -1.43
N LYS A 187 -21.56 -26.53 -0.40
CA LYS A 187 -20.99 -25.86 0.78
C LYS A 187 -19.66 -25.16 0.47
N PHE A 188 -18.85 -25.79 -0.39
CA PHE A 188 -17.50 -25.34 -0.72
C PHE A 188 -17.27 -25.33 -2.24
N ILE A 189 -16.49 -24.34 -2.71
CA ILE A 189 -15.91 -24.34 -4.06
C ILE A 189 -14.39 -24.28 -3.98
N ILE A 190 -13.73 -25.08 -4.80
CA ILE A 190 -12.27 -25.05 -4.90
C ILE A 190 -11.84 -23.92 -5.84
N SER A 191 -11.22 -22.92 -5.27
CA SER A 191 -10.78 -21.66 -5.91
C SER A 191 -9.27 -21.57 -5.93
N MET A 192 -8.60 -22.50 -6.61
CA MET A 192 -7.14 -22.53 -6.72
C MET A 192 -6.67 -21.80 -7.98
N GLU A 193 -5.74 -20.88 -7.81
CA GLU A 193 -5.10 -20.17 -8.92
C GLU A 193 -4.15 -21.07 -9.71
N ASN A 194 -3.67 -20.59 -10.87
CA ASN A 194 -2.71 -21.33 -11.70
C ASN A 194 -1.28 -21.22 -11.15
N SER A 195 -0.99 -20.16 -10.39
CA SER A 195 0.31 -19.90 -9.76
C SER A 195 0.11 -19.16 -8.44
N ARG A 196 1.16 -19.17 -7.62
CA ARG A 196 1.20 -18.52 -6.32
C ARG A 196 2.07 -17.27 -6.40
N GLU A 197 1.44 -16.15 -6.77
CA GLU A 197 2.12 -14.87 -6.93
C GLU A 197 1.37 -13.78 -6.16
N ASP A 198 2.11 -12.77 -5.70
CA ASP A 198 1.52 -11.61 -5.04
C ASP A 198 0.55 -10.88 -5.99
N THR A 199 -0.63 -10.55 -5.46
CA THR A 199 -1.72 -9.87 -6.19
C THR A 199 -2.34 -10.64 -7.36
N TYR A 200 -1.89 -11.85 -7.65
CA TYR A 200 -2.53 -12.74 -8.62
C TYR A 200 -3.77 -13.39 -8.00
N ILE A 201 -4.83 -12.60 -7.94
CA ILE A 201 -6.16 -13.00 -7.46
C ILE A 201 -7.11 -12.81 -8.64
N THR A 202 -7.71 -13.91 -9.10
CA THR A 202 -8.57 -13.90 -10.28
C THR A 202 -10.06 -14.05 -9.91
N GLU A 203 -10.89 -14.23 -10.93
CA GLU A 203 -12.32 -14.51 -10.78
C GLU A 203 -12.64 -15.73 -9.90
N LYS A 204 -11.70 -16.66 -9.73
CA LYS A 204 -11.94 -17.94 -9.02
C LYS A 204 -12.36 -17.73 -7.57
N LEU A 205 -11.63 -16.87 -6.84
CA LEU A 205 -11.99 -16.55 -5.47
C LEU A 205 -13.29 -15.75 -5.41
N ILE A 206 -13.41 -14.76 -6.29
CA ILE A 206 -14.54 -13.83 -6.31
C ILE A 206 -15.86 -14.55 -6.62
N ASN A 207 -15.85 -15.50 -7.55
CA ASN A 207 -17.05 -16.28 -7.89
C ASN A 207 -17.55 -17.12 -6.72
N GLY A 208 -16.66 -17.66 -5.92
CA GLY A 208 -17.03 -18.35 -4.69
C GLY A 208 -17.66 -17.40 -3.67
N LEU A 209 -17.14 -16.17 -3.55
CA LEU A 209 -17.71 -15.15 -2.66
C LEU A 209 -19.10 -14.67 -3.14
N LEU A 210 -19.25 -14.44 -4.45
CA LEU A 210 -20.53 -14.06 -5.08
C LEU A 210 -21.59 -15.16 -5.02
N SER A 211 -21.15 -16.42 -4.99
CA SER A 211 -22.04 -17.58 -4.90
C SER A 211 -22.53 -17.88 -3.48
N ASN A 212 -22.24 -17.03 -2.51
CA ASN A 212 -22.68 -17.19 -1.12
C ASN A 212 -22.32 -18.55 -0.50
N ILE A 213 -21.16 -19.09 -0.86
CA ILE A 213 -20.60 -20.33 -0.34
C ILE A 213 -19.18 -20.07 0.18
N ILE A 214 -18.53 -21.08 0.74
CA ILE A 214 -17.18 -20.92 1.26
C ILE A 214 -16.15 -21.31 0.18
N PRO A 215 -15.35 -20.35 -0.35
CA PRO A 215 -14.22 -20.67 -1.20
C PRO A 215 -13.11 -21.37 -0.41
N VAL A 216 -12.50 -22.40 -1.02
CA VAL A 216 -11.23 -22.99 -0.59
C VAL A 216 -10.16 -22.50 -1.53
N TYR A 217 -9.36 -21.56 -1.07
CA TYR A 217 -8.46 -20.78 -1.92
C TYR A 217 -6.99 -21.22 -1.75
N TRP A 218 -6.29 -21.23 -2.87
CA TRP A 218 -4.83 -21.30 -2.93
C TRP A 218 -4.34 -20.37 -4.06
N GLY A 219 -3.36 -19.54 -3.76
CA GLY A 219 -2.83 -18.58 -4.73
C GLY A 219 -2.04 -17.46 -4.02
N CYS A 220 -2.47 -16.23 -4.17
CA CYS A 220 -1.81 -15.06 -3.61
C CYS A 220 -1.60 -15.17 -2.09
N GLU A 221 -0.36 -14.98 -1.63
CA GLU A 221 -0.03 -15.03 -0.20
C GLU A 221 -0.69 -13.89 0.59
N ASN A 222 -0.77 -12.72 -0.04
CA ASN A 222 -1.30 -11.50 0.56
C ASN A 222 -2.81 -11.31 0.28
N VAL A 223 -3.56 -12.37 -0.03
CA VAL A 223 -5.00 -12.32 -0.33
C VAL A 223 -5.81 -11.67 0.78
N HIS A 224 -5.38 -11.80 2.04
CA HIS A 224 -6.02 -11.19 3.22
C HIS A 224 -5.97 -9.64 3.23
N ASN A 225 -5.15 -9.02 2.38
CA ASN A 225 -5.18 -7.57 2.17
C ASN A 225 -6.37 -7.12 1.32
N TYR A 226 -7.01 -8.02 0.61
CA TYR A 226 -8.11 -7.75 -0.33
C TYR A 226 -9.42 -8.40 0.09
N VAL A 227 -9.35 -9.57 0.74
CA VAL A 227 -10.50 -10.36 1.15
C VAL A 227 -10.36 -10.74 2.63
N ASN A 228 -11.44 -10.62 3.38
CA ASN A 228 -11.46 -10.95 4.80
C ASN A 228 -11.11 -12.42 5.02
N LYS A 229 -10.10 -12.68 5.84
CA LYS A 229 -9.62 -14.02 6.19
C LYS A 229 -10.70 -14.95 6.79
N ASP A 230 -11.73 -14.37 7.38
CA ASP A 230 -12.83 -15.10 8.02
C ASP A 230 -13.93 -15.51 7.03
N ARG A 231 -13.81 -15.14 5.73
CA ARG A 231 -14.81 -15.39 4.69
C ARG A 231 -14.45 -16.55 3.75
N PHE A 232 -13.24 -17.07 3.80
CA PHE A 232 -12.77 -18.18 2.96
C PHE A 232 -11.77 -19.07 3.71
N LEU A 233 -11.56 -20.28 3.21
CA LEU A 233 -10.53 -21.17 3.72
C LEU A 233 -9.27 -21.02 2.84
N ASN A 234 -8.13 -20.75 3.47
CA ASN A 234 -6.87 -20.52 2.75
C ASN A 234 -5.90 -21.70 2.92
N LEU A 235 -5.55 -22.34 1.81
CA LEU A 235 -4.49 -23.33 1.74
C LEU A 235 -3.14 -22.62 1.52
N ASN A 236 -2.57 -22.06 2.57
CA ASN A 236 -1.31 -21.31 2.48
C ASN A 236 -0.11 -22.19 2.09
N ASN A 237 -0.14 -23.47 2.49
CA ASN A 237 0.91 -24.42 2.20
C ASN A 237 0.27 -25.79 1.91
N ILE A 238 0.74 -26.47 0.87
CA ILE A 238 0.26 -27.82 0.52
C ILE A 238 0.46 -28.82 1.68
N ASN A 239 1.47 -28.61 2.51
CA ASN A 239 1.71 -29.43 3.70
C ASN A 239 0.59 -29.31 4.76
N ASN A 240 -0.25 -28.27 4.68
CA ASN A 240 -1.38 -28.04 5.58
C ASN A 240 -2.69 -28.67 5.04
N THR A 241 -2.64 -29.46 3.98
CA THR A 241 -3.81 -30.08 3.33
C THR A 241 -4.69 -30.83 4.34
N ASN A 242 -4.10 -31.66 5.19
CA ASN A 242 -4.85 -32.45 6.17
C ASN A 242 -5.55 -31.58 7.23
N GLU A 243 -4.95 -30.50 7.64
CA GLU A 243 -5.55 -29.55 8.59
C GLU A 243 -6.72 -28.81 7.95
N LEU A 244 -6.55 -28.36 6.71
CA LEU A 244 -7.62 -27.73 5.95
C LEU A 244 -8.82 -28.66 5.74
N ILE A 245 -8.57 -29.91 5.36
CA ILE A 245 -9.62 -30.93 5.18
C ILE A 245 -10.36 -31.18 6.51
N LYS A 246 -9.65 -31.30 7.64
CA LYS A 246 -10.27 -31.39 8.96
C LYS A 246 -11.19 -30.21 9.25
N ARG A 247 -10.75 -28.99 8.93
CA ARG A 247 -11.57 -27.80 9.12
C ARG A 247 -12.79 -27.79 8.20
N MET A 248 -12.66 -28.23 6.95
CA MET A 248 -13.80 -28.40 6.04
C MET A 248 -14.81 -29.43 6.57
N LEU A 249 -14.34 -30.55 7.13
CA LEU A 249 -15.21 -31.57 7.77
C LEU A 249 -15.96 -30.99 8.97
N LEU A 250 -15.28 -30.25 9.84
CA LEU A 250 -15.95 -29.58 10.98
C LEU A 250 -17.03 -28.60 10.51
N LEU A 251 -16.74 -27.78 9.50
CA LEU A 251 -17.72 -26.84 8.91
C LEU A 251 -18.87 -27.56 8.20
N LYS A 252 -18.63 -28.71 7.61
CA LYS A 252 -19.68 -29.55 6.99
C LYS A 252 -20.68 -30.05 8.03
N GLU A 253 -20.22 -30.45 9.22
CA GLU A 253 -21.05 -31.01 10.30
C GLU A 253 -21.67 -29.91 11.19
N ASN A 254 -21.05 -28.73 11.32
CA ASN A 254 -21.53 -27.62 12.13
C ASN A 254 -22.14 -26.52 11.24
N GLN A 255 -23.46 -26.49 11.15
CA GLN A 255 -24.20 -25.52 10.35
C GLN A 255 -24.04 -24.08 10.86
N GLU A 256 -23.94 -23.87 12.17
CA GLU A 256 -23.78 -22.55 12.76
C GLU A 256 -22.43 -21.93 12.38
N ASP A 257 -21.35 -22.70 12.50
CA ASP A 257 -20.01 -22.24 12.10
C ASP A 257 -19.91 -21.99 10.59
N TRP A 258 -20.56 -22.82 9.78
CA TRP A 258 -20.64 -22.61 8.33
C TRP A 258 -21.37 -21.30 8.01
N LEU A 259 -22.55 -21.06 8.62
CA LEU A 259 -23.33 -19.82 8.45
C LEU A 259 -22.55 -18.60 8.95
N LYS A 260 -21.87 -18.70 10.07
CA LYS A 260 -21.02 -17.63 10.58
C LYS A 260 -19.93 -17.24 9.58
N MET A 261 -19.27 -18.21 8.98
CA MET A 261 -18.21 -17.98 8.00
C MET A 261 -18.74 -17.38 6.70
N VAL A 262 -19.84 -17.90 6.18
CA VAL A 262 -20.41 -17.42 4.90
C VAL A 262 -21.03 -16.02 5.04
N ASN A 263 -21.46 -15.62 6.23
CA ASN A 263 -22.02 -14.30 6.53
C ASN A 263 -20.96 -13.27 7.00
N ALA A 264 -19.71 -13.65 7.13
CA ALA A 264 -18.64 -12.70 7.42
C ALA A 264 -18.49 -11.67 6.28
N ASN A 265 -18.07 -10.46 6.60
CA ASN A 265 -17.77 -9.43 5.60
C ASN A 265 -16.80 -9.97 4.55
N ILE A 266 -17.03 -9.64 3.30
CA ILE A 266 -16.16 -10.05 2.18
C ILE A 266 -14.85 -9.23 2.21
N PHE A 267 -14.96 -7.93 2.46
CA PHE A 267 -13.78 -7.06 2.52
C PHE A 267 -13.25 -6.93 3.96
N PRO A 268 -11.93 -6.70 4.15
CA PRO A 268 -11.29 -6.78 5.47
C PRO A 268 -11.55 -5.55 6.37
N ASN A 269 -12.50 -4.69 6.03
CA ASN A 269 -12.89 -3.54 6.83
C ASN A 269 -14.29 -3.69 7.42
N ASN A 270 -14.60 -2.90 8.45
CA ASN A 270 -15.87 -2.99 9.16
C ASN A 270 -17.10 -2.59 8.31
N GLU A 271 -16.88 -1.80 7.25
CA GLU A 271 -17.92 -1.31 6.36
C GLU A 271 -18.24 -2.28 5.22
N ASN A 272 -17.46 -3.34 5.05
CA ASN A 272 -17.52 -4.26 3.91
C ASN A 272 -17.34 -3.55 2.57
N LYS A 273 -16.41 -2.60 2.47
CA LYS A 273 -16.17 -1.79 1.28
C LYS A 273 -14.90 -2.18 0.55
N LEU A 274 -14.98 -2.15 -0.79
CA LEU A 274 -13.82 -2.34 -1.65
C LEU A 274 -12.84 -1.19 -1.48
N GLU A 275 -11.64 -1.47 -0.97
CA GLU A 275 -10.60 -0.44 -0.80
C GLU A 275 -9.82 -0.15 -2.09
N ARG A 276 -9.58 -1.16 -2.93
CA ARG A 276 -8.85 -0.99 -4.20
C ARG A 276 -9.81 -0.59 -5.33
N THR A 277 -10.26 0.65 -5.32
CA THR A 277 -11.23 1.20 -6.28
C THR A 277 -10.56 1.69 -7.58
N LEU A 278 -11.37 1.90 -8.64
CA LEU A 278 -10.91 2.57 -9.87
C LEU A 278 -10.28 3.94 -9.59
N GLU A 279 -10.84 4.69 -8.64
CA GLU A 279 -10.31 6.00 -8.25
C GLU A 279 -8.89 5.87 -7.67
N ASN A 280 -8.69 4.93 -6.75
CA ASN A 280 -7.38 4.70 -6.15
C ASN A 280 -6.35 4.25 -7.20
N ILE A 281 -6.76 3.39 -8.15
CA ILE A 281 -5.90 2.95 -9.25
C ILE A 281 -5.55 4.12 -10.17
N ALA A 282 -6.54 4.95 -10.54
CA ALA A 282 -6.31 6.13 -11.37
C ALA A 282 -5.35 7.12 -10.72
N ASN A 283 -5.49 7.33 -9.42
CA ASN A 283 -4.57 8.19 -8.66
C ASN A 283 -3.15 7.63 -8.63
N ASP A 284 -2.97 6.32 -8.47
CA ASP A 284 -1.64 5.71 -8.56
C ASP A 284 -1.03 5.84 -9.96
N ILE A 285 -1.85 5.72 -11.03
CA ILE A 285 -1.40 5.98 -12.40
C ILE A 285 -0.98 7.45 -12.56
N LYS A 286 -1.79 8.41 -12.11
CA LYS A 286 -1.43 9.83 -12.12
C LYS A 286 -0.08 10.06 -11.44
N CYS A 287 0.16 9.39 -10.32
CA CYS A 287 1.44 9.45 -9.62
C CYS A 287 2.60 8.95 -10.48
N VAL A 288 2.42 7.88 -11.25
CA VAL A 288 3.45 7.36 -12.16
C VAL A 288 3.69 8.32 -13.33
N LEU A 289 2.63 8.91 -13.88
CA LEU A 289 2.70 9.80 -15.05
C LEU A 289 3.26 11.19 -14.72
N SER A 290 3.11 11.65 -13.47
CA SER A 290 3.56 12.98 -13.07
C SER A 290 5.08 13.10 -13.15
N LYS A 291 5.55 14.22 -13.66
CA LYS A 291 6.98 14.56 -13.58
C LYS A 291 7.33 14.87 -12.13
N LYS A 292 8.03 13.96 -11.47
CA LYS A 292 8.53 14.19 -10.11
C LYS A 292 9.63 15.25 -10.16
N CYS A 293 9.43 16.38 -9.53
CA CYS A 293 10.52 17.31 -9.32
C CYS A 293 11.61 16.68 -8.43
N TRP A 294 11.24 15.83 -7.49
CA TRP A 294 12.17 15.14 -6.59
C TRP A 294 12.29 13.67 -6.97
N ASN A 295 12.95 13.41 -8.11
CA ASN A 295 13.03 12.07 -8.73
C ASN A 295 13.58 10.95 -7.84
N ALA A 296 14.41 11.29 -6.84
CA ALA A 296 14.99 10.33 -5.91
C ALA A 296 14.00 9.91 -4.80
N VAL A 297 12.94 10.69 -4.53
CA VAL A 297 11.94 10.35 -3.51
C VAL A 297 10.91 9.39 -4.08
N THR A 298 10.73 8.24 -3.45
CA THR A 298 9.76 7.22 -3.86
C THR A 298 8.34 7.63 -3.49
N GLN A 299 8.14 8.15 -2.27
CA GLN A 299 6.85 8.59 -1.77
C GLN A 299 7.05 9.70 -0.73
N ILE A 300 6.10 10.64 -0.68
CA ILE A 300 5.97 11.65 0.35
C ILE A 300 4.85 11.22 1.30
N CYS A 301 5.12 11.16 2.60
CA CYS A 301 4.16 10.82 3.63
C CYS A 301 4.02 11.98 4.61
N CYS A 302 2.78 12.44 4.82
CA CYS A 302 2.46 13.53 5.72
C CYS A 302 1.76 13.00 6.97
N VAL A 303 2.27 13.36 8.14
CA VAL A 303 1.64 13.11 9.43
C VAL A 303 0.49 14.09 9.62
N SER A 304 -0.57 13.91 8.85
CA SER A 304 -1.79 14.73 8.89
C SER A 304 -2.99 13.96 8.38
N ASN A 305 -4.18 14.47 8.66
CA ASN A 305 -5.43 13.91 8.18
C ASN A 305 -6.35 15.03 7.66
N PRO A 306 -6.75 15.02 6.39
CA PRO A 306 -7.63 16.04 5.81
C PRO A 306 -8.96 16.20 6.55
N ASN A 307 -9.45 15.16 7.22
CA ASN A 307 -10.69 15.22 8.00
C ASN A 307 -10.53 15.99 9.31
N PHE A 308 -9.32 16.08 9.85
CA PHE A 308 -9.05 16.78 11.12
C PHE A 308 -8.36 18.13 10.91
N GLU A 309 -7.56 18.26 9.84
CA GLU A 309 -6.73 19.42 9.55
C GLU A 309 -6.86 19.86 8.07
N PRO A 310 -8.10 20.13 7.56
CA PRO A 310 -8.30 20.43 6.14
C PRO A 310 -7.54 21.65 5.65
N GLU A 311 -7.46 22.71 6.46
CA GLU A 311 -6.74 23.95 6.10
C GLU A 311 -5.24 23.71 5.92
N ARG A 312 -4.63 22.92 6.80
CA ARG A 312 -3.21 22.56 6.71
C ARG A 312 -2.93 21.67 5.50
N CYS A 313 -3.78 20.66 5.26
CA CYS A 313 -3.63 19.81 4.09
C CYS A 313 -3.77 20.62 2.80
N ASN A 314 -4.69 21.60 2.72
CA ASN A 314 -4.83 22.49 1.57
C ASN A 314 -3.59 23.39 1.40
N MET A 315 -3.07 23.96 2.48
CA MET A 315 -1.83 24.74 2.45
C MET A 315 -0.65 23.89 1.93
N LEU A 316 -0.52 22.65 2.38
CA LEU A 316 0.52 21.74 1.91
C LEU A 316 0.34 21.38 0.43
N LYS A 317 -0.89 21.16 -0.03
CA LYS A 317 -1.18 20.96 -1.46
C LYS A 317 -0.67 22.11 -2.31
N GLU A 318 -1.03 23.35 -1.97
CA GLU A 318 -0.56 24.54 -2.67
C GLU A 318 0.96 24.66 -2.63
N LEU A 319 1.56 24.38 -1.48
CA LEU A 319 3.00 24.45 -1.27
C LEU A 319 3.73 23.47 -2.21
N PHE A 320 3.26 22.22 -2.29
CA PHE A 320 3.86 21.20 -3.16
C PHE A 320 3.54 21.43 -4.65
N GLN A 321 2.36 21.95 -4.99
CA GLN A 321 2.02 22.36 -6.36
C GLN A 321 2.97 23.43 -6.90
N ARG A 322 3.38 24.41 -6.06
CA ARG A 322 4.40 25.41 -6.42
C ARG A 322 5.76 24.79 -6.72
N GLN A 323 6.02 23.59 -6.23
CA GLN A 323 7.21 22.79 -6.52
C GLN A 323 6.98 21.78 -7.67
N ASN A 324 5.88 21.90 -8.43
CA ASN A 324 5.44 20.95 -9.46
C ASN A 324 5.36 19.49 -8.96
N ILE A 325 4.98 19.32 -7.70
CA ILE A 325 4.72 18.01 -7.10
C ILE A 325 3.22 17.80 -7.09
N ASP A 326 2.79 16.75 -7.77
CA ASP A 326 1.38 16.37 -7.80
C ASP A 326 0.94 15.85 -6.44
N GLU A 327 -0.28 16.18 -6.02
CA GLU A 327 -0.88 15.73 -4.76
C GLU A 327 -0.90 14.21 -4.62
N CYS A 328 -1.00 13.47 -5.70
CA CYS A 328 -0.98 12.01 -5.70
C CYS A 328 0.32 11.42 -5.12
N PHE A 329 1.44 12.17 -5.11
CA PHE A 329 2.68 11.77 -4.44
C PHE A 329 2.65 11.94 -2.94
N ILE A 330 1.62 12.58 -2.38
CA ILE A 330 1.52 12.87 -0.96
C ILE A 330 0.48 11.93 -0.36
N LYS A 331 0.90 11.12 0.62
CA LYS A 331 -0.03 10.31 1.42
C LYS A 331 -0.21 10.96 2.78
N TYR A 332 -1.45 11.28 3.11
CA TYR A 332 -1.83 11.82 4.41
C TYR A 332 -2.22 10.65 5.31
N ILE A 333 -1.43 10.39 6.36
CA ILE A 333 -1.61 9.25 7.25
C ILE A 333 -1.58 9.73 8.69
N SER A 334 -2.75 9.82 9.30
CA SER A 334 -2.93 10.21 10.69
C SER A 334 -4.18 9.54 11.23
N PRO A 335 -4.07 8.26 11.69
CA PRO A 335 -5.21 7.52 12.23
C PRO A 335 -5.74 8.07 13.54
N THR A 336 -4.95 8.88 14.26
CA THR A 336 -5.35 9.48 15.53
C THR A 336 -5.27 11.00 15.48
N TYR A 337 -6.01 11.67 16.38
CA TYR A 337 -5.92 13.09 16.63
C TYR A 337 -6.02 13.34 18.13
N LYS A 338 -5.54 14.48 18.64
CA LYS A 338 -5.54 14.74 20.10
C LYS A 338 -6.90 14.50 20.78
N HIS A 339 -7.99 14.79 20.07
CA HIS A 339 -9.34 14.57 20.56
C HIS A 339 -9.81 13.10 20.49
N THR A 340 -9.14 12.26 19.71
CA THR A 340 -9.46 10.81 19.61
C THR A 340 -8.65 9.97 20.59
N ILE A 341 -7.71 10.55 21.31
CA ILE A 341 -6.93 9.86 22.36
C ILE A 341 -7.79 9.72 23.59
N THR A 342 -8.46 8.57 23.71
CA THR A 342 -9.21 8.20 24.92
C THR A 342 -8.26 7.86 26.07
N GLN A 343 -8.78 7.85 27.31
CA GLN A 343 -7.98 7.44 28.47
C GLN A 343 -7.48 5.99 28.33
N GLU A 344 -8.25 5.13 27.68
CA GLU A 344 -7.85 3.76 27.38
C GLU A 344 -6.67 3.71 26.41
N ILE A 345 -6.73 4.45 25.28
CA ILE A 345 -5.62 4.56 24.32
C ILE A 345 -4.38 5.11 25.03
N TYR A 346 -4.56 6.12 25.87
CA TYR A 346 -3.47 6.72 26.62
C TYR A 346 -2.82 5.69 27.56
N ASN A 347 -3.61 5.00 28.39
CA ASN A 347 -3.11 4.03 29.36
C ASN A 347 -2.44 2.80 28.69
N ASN A 348 -2.95 2.38 27.54
CA ASN A 348 -2.38 1.25 26.79
C ASN A 348 -1.00 1.59 26.17
N ASN A 349 -0.72 2.87 25.96
CA ASN A 349 0.52 3.32 25.30
C ASN A 349 1.52 3.98 26.25
N ILE A 350 1.14 4.33 27.48
CA ILE A 350 2.01 5.08 28.40
C ILE A 350 2.08 4.38 29.77
N LYS A 351 3.29 3.99 30.20
CA LYS A 351 3.56 3.54 31.59
C LYS A 351 4.05 4.71 32.43
N GLU A 352 3.30 5.10 33.46
CA GLU A 352 3.66 6.19 34.39
C GLU A 352 5.06 6.08 35.00
N GLN A 353 5.57 4.87 35.21
CA GLN A 353 6.89 4.67 35.82
C GLN A 353 8.06 5.14 34.97
N LEU A 354 7.91 5.14 33.64
CA LEU A 354 8.95 5.61 32.73
C LEU A 354 8.93 7.14 32.55
N VAL A 355 7.76 7.75 32.63
CA VAL A 355 7.60 9.21 32.54
C VAL A 355 8.41 9.93 33.62
N LYS A 356 8.38 9.42 34.86
CA LYS A 356 9.08 10.04 36.01
C LYS A 356 10.62 10.05 35.89
N ARG A 357 11.19 9.18 35.06
CA ARG A 357 12.64 9.11 34.86
C ARG A 357 13.17 10.08 33.80
N LEU A 358 12.35 10.43 32.82
CA LEU A 358 12.78 11.12 31.61
C LEU A 358 12.17 12.53 31.49
N ARG A 359 11.13 12.85 32.24
CA ARG A 359 10.38 14.10 32.12
C ARG A 359 9.72 14.52 33.44
N SER A 360 9.61 15.83 33.65
CA SER A 360 8.92 16.40 34.83
C SER A 360 7.39 16.45 34.67
N SER A 361 6.85 16.20 33.48
CA SER A 361 5.40 16.24 33.20
C SER A 361 4.97 15.05 32.33
N PRO A 362 3.73 14.55 32.47
CA PRO A 362 3.18 13.51 31.61
C PRO A 362 3.17 13.92 30.14
N MET A 363 3.20 12.92 29.25
CA MET A 363 3.01 13.14 27.82
C MET A 363 1.59 13.67 27.54
N ARG A 364 1.46 14.68 26.70
CA ARG A 364 0.15 15.22 26.34
C ARG A 364 -0.53 14.34 25.28
N PRO A 365 -1.88 14.35 25.17
CA PRO A 365 -2.58 13.60 24.14
C PRO A 365 -2.11 13.93 22.70
N GLY A 366 -1.78 15.19 22.42
CA GLY A 366 -1.24 15.61 21.11
C GLY A 366 0.14 15.02 20.81
N GLU A 367 1.02 14.92 21.81
CA GLU A 367 2.34 14.30 21.66
C GLU A 367 2.21 12.78 21.42
N LEU A 368 1.27 12.10 22.09
CA LEU A 368 0.96 10.69 21.87
C LEU A 368 0.36 10.49 20.47
N SER A 369 -0.58 11.35 20.06
CA SER A 369 -1.17 11.31 18.72
C SER A 369 -0.09 11.44 17.65
N LEU A 370 0.83 12.39 17.78
CA LEU A 370 1.96 12.56 16.84
C LEU A 370 2.82 11.30 16.78
N PHE A 371 3.15 10.70 17.92
CA PHE A 371 3.92 9.46 17.99
C PHE A 371 3.24 8.30 17.25
N LEU A 372 1.94 8.08 17.51
CA LEU A 372 1.16 7.01 16.88
C LEU A 372 1.03 7.24 15.36
N ASN A 373 0.80 8.47 14.96
CA ASN A 373 0.67 8.84 13.55
C ASN A 373 1.99 8.72 12.79
N TYR A 374 3.09 9.12 13.42
CA TYR A 374 4.42 8.93 12.82
C TYR A 374 4.74 7.45 12.61
N LYS A 375 4.48 6.62 13.62
CA LYS A 375 4.60 5.16 13.52
C LYS A 375 3.73 4.60 12.39
N ALA A 376 2.48 5.03 12.27
CA ALA A 376 1.56 4.61 11.22
C ALA A 376 2.08 4.97 9.80
N ASN A 377 2.74 6.12 9.62
CA ASN A 377 3.39 6.48 8.36
C ASN A 377 4.51 5.50 8.00
N LEU A 378 5.36 5.14 8.96
CA LEU A 378 6.43 4.17 8.74
C LEU A 378 5.89 2.76 8.46
N GLU A 379 4.84 2.34 9.17
CA GLU A 379 4.16 1.05 8.94
C GLU A 379 3.49 1.00 7.56
N TYR A 380 2.88 2.10 7.11
CA TYR A 380 2.35 2.22 5.75
C TYR A 380 3.46 2.02 4.71
N ILE A 381 4.62 2.67 4.88
CA ILE A 381 5.76 2.49 3.98
C ILE A 381 6.25 1.04 3.99
N ALA A 382 6.41 0.46 5.17
CA ALA A 382 6.86 -0.93 5.32
C ALA A 382 5.91 -1.94 4.66
N LYS A 383 4.60 -1.69 4.73
CA LYS A 383 3.57 -2.53 4.13
C LYS A 383 3.52 -2.41 2.60
N ASN A 384 3.72 -1.21 2.05
CA ASN A 384 3.42 -0.93 0.64
C ASN A 384 4.65 -0.87 -0.27
N TYR A 385 5.87 -0.90 0.27
CA TYR A 385 7.12 -0.79 -0.48
C TYR A 385 8.12 -1.86 -0.04
N LYS A 386 9.18 -2.07 -0.84
CA LYS A 386 10.29 -3.01 -0.52
C LYS A 386 11.66 -2.32 -0.58
N ASP A 387 11.72 -1.15 -1.19
CA ASP A 387 12.92 -0.31 -1.31
C ASP A 387 12.55 1.17 -1.48
N GLY A 388 13.53 2.05 -1.54
CA GLY A 388 13.36 3.45 -1.90
C GLY A 388 13.73 4.45 -0.81
N ILE A 389 13.53 5.73 -1.16
CA ILE A 389 13.73 6.89 -0.29
C ILE A 389 12.37 7.54 -0.05
N PHE A 390 12.06 7.81 1.20
CA PHE A 390 10.77 8.36 1.63
C PHE A 390 10.98 9.66 2.37
N LEU A 391 10.19 10.67 2.02
CA LEU A 391 10.09 11.92 2.78
C LEU A 391 8.89 11.80 3.73
N VAL A 392 9.16 11.86 5.03
CA VAL A 392 8.13 11.88 6.08
C VAL A 392 8.20 13.21 6.79
N PHE A 393 7.07 13.93 6.91
CA PHE A 393 7.02 15.25 7.50
C PHE A 393 5.71 15.54 8.27
N GLU A 394 5.76 16.51 9.17
CA GLU A 394 4.61 17.01 9.91
C GLU A 394 3.81 18.04 9.09
N SER A 395 2.55 18.25 9.44
CA SER A 395 1.62 19.11 8.68
C SER A 395 1.92 20.61 8.73
N ASP A 396 2.82 21.04 9.60
CA ASP A 396 3.17 22.45 9.83
C ASP A 396 4.49 22.89 9.18
N ILE A 397 4.97 22.14 8.19
CA ILE A 397 6.17 22.52 7.44
C ILE A 397 5.88 23.67 6.48
N ILE A 398 6.89 24.50 6.24
CA ILE A 398 6.96 25.50 5.18
C ILE A 398 8.25 25.32 4.37
N LEU A 399 8.29 25.89 3.17
CA LEU A 399 9.48 25.80 2.32
C LEU A 399 10.60 26.67 2.89
N GLY A 400 11.80 26.10 2.95
CA GLY A 400 13.03 26.82 3.25
C GLY A 400 13.61 27.53 2.01
N LYS A 401 14.63 28.35 2.23
CA LYS A 401 15.29 29.13 1.15
C LYS A 401 15.98 28.27 0.10
N ASP A 402 16.42 27.07 0.48
CA ASP A 402 17.21 26.17 -0.37
C ASP A 402 16.36 25.12 -1.08
N ILE A 403 15.03 25.19 -0.99
CA ILE A 403 14.10 24.18 -1.51
C ILE A 403 14.29 23.87 -3.01
N ASN A 404 14.64 24.88 -3.81
CA ASN A 404 14.88 24.69 -5.25
C ASN A 404 16.08 23.79 -5.54
N ASN A 405 16.99 23.62 -4.58
CA ASN A 405 18.17 22.76 -4.68
C ASN A 405 17.90 21.32 -4.18
N LEU A 406 16.72 21.04 -3.63
CA LEU A 406 16.42 19.75 -3.00
C LEU A 406 16.58 18.58 -3.96
N ASN A 407 16.18 18.72 -5.22
CA ASN A 407 16.32 17.64 -6.21
C ASN A 407 17.80 17.31 -6.53
N GLU A 408 18.65 18.32 -6.62
CA GLU A 408 20.09 18.16 -6.80
C GLU A 408 20.73 17.50 -5.56
N PHE A 409 20.35 17.96 -4.36
CA PHE A 409 20.77 17.35 -3.10
C PHE A 409 20.39 15.87 -3.05
N LEU A 410 19.11 15.53 -3.30
CA LEU A 410 18.61 14.15 -3.32
C LEU A 410 19.37 13.26 -4.32
N THR A 411 19.72 13.81 -5.47
CA THR A 411 20.51 13.10 -6.48
C THR A 411 21.93 12.84 -5.96
N SER A 412 22.52 13.81 -5.26
CA SER A 412 23.89 13.72 -4.75
C SER A 412 24.06 12.71 -3.60
N ILE A 413 22.98 12.46 -2.82
CA ILE A 413 23.00 11.52 -1.69
C ILE A 413 22.51 10.11 -2.02
N LYS A 414 21.96 9.91 -3.23
CA LYS A 414 21.28 8.65 -3.61
C LYS A 414 22.14 7.42 -3.38
N ASP A 415 23.41 7.47 -3.79
CA ASP A 415 24.36 6.35 -3.74
C ASP A 415 25.29 6.41 -2.52
N LYS A 416 25.02 7.32 -1.58
CA LYS A 416 25.79 7.45 -0.34
C LYS A 416 25.25 6.56 0.77
N GLU A 417 26.10 6.24 1.73
CA GLU A 417 25.71 5.48 2.92
C GLU A 417 25.08 6.38 3.96
N TRP A 418 23.78 6.23 4.14
CA TRP A 418 22.99 6.87 5.18
C TRP A 418 21.71 6.07 5.45
N ASP A 419 21.15 6.21 6.63
CA ASP A 419 19.91 5.58 7.06
C ASP A 419 18.76 6.60 7.18
N LEU A 420 19.07 7.76 7.73
CA LEU A 420 18.13 8.86 7.99
C LEU A 420 18.83 10.20 7.76
N ILE A 421 18.14 11.13 7.11
CA ILE A 421 18.60 12.52 7.01
C ILE A 421 17.47 13.46 7.42
N HIS A 422 17.74 14.29 8.43
CA HIS A 422 16.86 15.40 8.78
C HIS A 422 17.13 16.58 7.84
N ILE A 423 16.09 17.06 7.17
CA ILE A 423 16.17 18.14 6.15
C ILE A 423 15.41 19.40 6.53
N GLY A 424 14.93 19.47 7.78
CA GLY A 424 14.36 20.67 8.39
C GLY A 424 15.41 21.46 9.17
N LEU A 425 15.47 22.76 8.99
CA LEU A 425 16.56 23.59 9.55
C LEU A 425 16.32 24.04 10.99
N TYR A 426 15.08 24.21 11.41
CA TYR A 426 14.79 24.95 12.64
C TYR A 426 15.55 24.43 13.87
N CYS A 427 15.69 23.13 14.00
CA CYS A 427 16.47 22.53 15.07
C CYS A 427 17.97 22.36 14.73
N SER A 428 18.32 22.24 13.45
CA SER A 428 19.73 22.13 13.04
C SER A 428 20.50 23.45 13.25
N GLY A 429 19.83 24.60 13.08
CA GLY A 429 20.45 25.91 13.29
C GLY A 429 21.00 26.14 14.70
N ILE A 430 20.40 25.52 15.74
CA ILE A 430 20.89 25.57 17.12
C ILE A 430 22.19 24.78 17.27
N TRP A 431 22.31 23.66 16.59
CA TRP A 431 23.42 22.73 16.71
C TRP A 431 24.63 23.08 15.83
N LEU A 432 24.41 23.87 14.77
CA LEU A 432 25.46 24.34 13.87
C LEU A 432 26.16 25.61 14.37
N GLY A 433 25.87 26.04 15.60
CA GLY A 433 26.50 27.22 16.19
C GLY A 433 25.89 28.55 15.72
N HIS A 434 24.84 28.55 14.92
CA HIS A 434 24.09 29.73 14.60
C HIS A 434 23.21 30.11 15.79
N GLN A 435 23.53 31.21 16.46
CA GLN A 435 22.68 31.80 17.50
C GLN A 435 21.41 32.37 16.85
N HIS A 436 20.36 31.56 16.82
CA HIS A 436 19.04 32.11 16.58
C HIS A 436 18.52 32.80 17.85
N SER A 437 18.16 34.04 17.73
CA SER A 437 17.70 34.93 18.81
C SER A 437 16.41 34.51 19.53
N TRP A 438 15.83 33.34 19.16
CA TRP A 438 14.54 32.86 19.65
C TRP A 438 14.63 31.86 20.78
N PHE A 439 15.83 31.35 21.11
CA PHE A 439 15.97 30.43 22.24
C PHE A 439 16.45 31.18 23.49
N PRO A 440 15.82 30.93 24.65
CA PRO A 440 16.30 31.48 25.90
C PRO A 440 17.77 31.09 26.10
N THR A 441 18.56 32.08 26.46
CA THR A 441 19.93 31.90 26.95
C THR A 441 19.93 30.78 28.00
N GLY A 442 20.72 29.74 27.80
CA GLY A 442 20.76 28.56 28.68
C GLY A 442 20.06 27.30 28.16
N TYR A 443 19.28 27.38 27.06
CA TYR A 443 18.65 26.18 26.50
C TYR A 443 19.68 25.19 25.93
N VAL A 444 20.68 25.68 25.23
CA VAL A 444 21.80 24.85 24.69
C VAL A 444 22.59 24.19 25.82
N GLU A 445 22.86 24.94 26.89
CA GLU A 445 23.57 24.41 28.08
C GLU A 445 22.74 23.37 28.82
N ARG A 446 21.41 23.57 28.90
CA ARG A 446 20.50 22.60 29.51
C ARG A 446 20.43 21.30 28.70
N VAL A 447 20.44 21.38 27.38
CA VAL A 447 20.48 20.19 26.51
C VAL A 447 21.85 19.49 26.63
N LYS A 448 22.96 20.22 26.66
CA LYS A 448 24.29 19.68 26.95
C LYS A 448 24.32 18.94 28.30
N SER A 449 23.72 19.52 29.34
CA SER A 449 23.69 18.93 30.68
C SER A 449 22.83 17.65 30.77
N ILE A 450 21.72 17.58 30.00
CA ILE A 450 20.84 16.43 29.99
C ILE A 450 21.49 15.22 29.32
N TYR A 451 22.27 15.44 28.29
CA TYR A 451 22.85 14.37 27.48
C TYR A 451 24.35 14.09 27.75
N ASN A 452 24.94 14.85 28.66
CA ASN A 452 26.33 14.68 29.15
C ASN A 452 27.39 14.48 28.06
N LYS A 453 27.18 15.07 26.88
CA LYS A 453 28.07 14.93 25.71
C LYS A 453 28.41 16.29 25.13
N ASP A 454 29.70 16.46 24.86
CA ASP A 454 30.22 17.59 24.12
C ASP A 454 29.62 17.55 22.69
N THR A 455 28.84 18.55 22.35
CA THR A 455 28.18 18.69 21.05
C THR A 455 29.09 19.41 20.05
N SER A 456 30.41 19.19 20.15
CA SER A 456 31.33 19.69 19.15
C SER A 456 30.95 19.18 17.76
N VAL A 457 31.09 20.05 16.77
CA VAL A 457 30.64 19.84 15.36
C VAL A 457 31.63 18.89 14.65
N GLU A 458 31.91 17.70 15.21
CA GLU A 458 33.04 16.89 14.78
C GLU A 458 32.62 15.86 13.78
N ASP A 459 31.80 15.71 13.00
CA ASP A 459 31.66 14.81 11.85
C ASP A 459 30.84 15.45 10.71
N ILE A 460 31.45 16.39 10.02
CA ILE A 460 30.87 16.89 8.76
C ILE A 460 31.36 15.99 7.62
N THR A 461 30.43 15.25 7.03
CA THR A 461 30.69 14.51 5.80
C THR A 461 30.37 15.40 4.61
N SER A 462 31.41 15.75 3.84
CA SER A 462 31.21 16.41 2.54
C SER A 462 30.65 15.41 1.54
N ILE A 463 29.49 15.73 0.96
CA ILE A 463 28.87 14.93 -0.10
C ILE A 463 29.53 15.30 -1.44
N ASN A 464 29.69 16.60 -1.67
CA ASN A 464 30.38 17.22 -2.78
C ASN A 464 30.78 18.64 -2.38
N ASP A 465 31.25 19.46 -3.30
CA ASP A 465 31.67 20.85 -3.03
C ASP A 465 30.52 21.73 -2.53
N LYS A 466 29.26 21.37 -2.80
CA LYS A 466 28.06 22.15 -2.49
C LYS A 466 27.36 21.66 -1.23
N TYR A 467 27.22 20.33 -1.01
CA TYR A 467 26.39 19.78 0.04
C TYR A 467 27.20 19.09 1.12
N ARG A 468 26.80 19.29 2.36
CA ARG A 468 27.41 18.71 3.54
C ARG A 468 26.36 18.12 4.47
N LEU A 469 26.72 17.04 5.16
CA LEU A 469 25.91 16.39 6.19
C LEU A 469 26.66 16.43 7.51
N SER A 470 25.95 16.76 8.58
CA SER A 470 26.50 16.73 9.94
C SER A 470 25.96 15.50 10.68
N ARG A 471 26.83 14.70 11.30
CA ARG A 471 26.40 13.60 12.16
C ARG A 471 26.12 14.13 13.55
N LYS A 472 24.89 13.91 14.06
CA LYS A 472 24.48 14.32 15.41
C LYS A 472 23.64 13.23 16.08
N PHE A 473 23.73 13.16 17.40
CA PHE A 473 23.09 12.13 18.20
C PHE A 473 21.67 12.49 18.63
N ASN A 474 21.26 13.74 18.52
CA ASN A 474 19.97 14.20 19.05
C ASN A 474 19.14 14.90 17.99
N THR A 475 17.89 14.53 17.89
CA THR A 475 16.86 15.30 17.18
C THR A 475 15.93 15.94 18.20
N ARG A 476 15.42 17.13 17.89
CA ARG A 476 14.46 17.86 18.73
C ARG A 476 13.14 18.12 18.01
N CYS A 477 13.09 17.78 16.75
CA CYS A 477 11.90 17.93 15.92
C CYS A 477 11.78 16.74 15.00
N THR A 478 10.57 16.41 14.64
CA THR A 478 10.23 15.36 13.67
C THR A 478 9.61 15.96 12.42
N ASP A 479 9.94 17.23 12.12
CA ASP A 479 9.30 18.04 11.10
C ASP A 479 9.50 17.50 9.68
N SER A 480 10.72 17.09 9.30
CA SER A 480 10.98 16.57 7.95
C SER A 480 12.21 15.66 7.88
N PHE A 481 11.96 14.38 7.55
CA PHE A 481 12.98 13.35 7.44
C PHE A 481 12.96 12.65 6.10
N LEU A 482 14.16 12.39 5.57
CA LEU A 482 14.39 11.41 4.51
C LEU A 482 14.77 10.08 5.14
N TRP A 483 14.06 9.02 4.77
CA TRP A 483 14.29 7.66 5.23
C TRP A 483 14.64 6.74 4.07
N LYS A 484 15.60 5.84 4.24
CA LYS A 484 15.72 4.65 3.37
C LYS A 484 14.78 3.55 3.86
N TYR A 485 14.25 2.75 2.96
CA TYR A 485 13.32 1.66 3.30
C TYR A 485 13.88 0.73 4.39
N ASN A 486 15.10 0.19 4.20
CA ASN A 486 15.71 -0.73 5.15
C ASN A 486 15.89 -0.13 6.54
N SER A 487 16.11 1.16 6.60
CA SER A 487 16.25 1.91 7.86
C SER A 487 14.91 2.05 8.59
N ILE A 488 13.82 2.20 7.84
CA ILE A 488 12.44 2.16 8.38
C ILE A 488 12.18 0.79 9.00
N ILE A 489 12.49 -0.31 8.29
CA ILE A 489 12.31 -1.67 8.81
C ILE A 489 13.13 -1.89 10.09
N LYS A 490 14.40 -1.46 10.10
CA LYS A 490 15.26 -1.56 11.29
C LYS A 490 14.67 -0.80 12.48
N TYR A 491 14.16 0.40 12.24
CA TYR A 491 13.56 1.23 13.28
C TYR A 491 12.24 0.66 13.80
N LEU A 492 11.34 0.21 12.90
CA LEU A 492 10.07 -0.43 13.29
C LEU A 492 10.27 -1.73 14.06
N ASN A 493 11.23 -2.57 13.65
CA ASN A 493 11.58 -3.79 14.39
C ASN A 493 12.06 -3.44 15.81
N TRP A 494 12.87 -2.41 15.95
CA TRP A 494 13.28 -1.93 17.26
C TRP A 494 12.08 -1.41 18.06
N MET A 495 11.20 -0.61 17.46
CA MET A 495 9.98 -0.10 18.13
C MET A 495 9.08 -1.23 18.62
N ASN A 496 8.91 -2.30 17.84
CA ASN A 496 8.02 -3.42 18.16
C ASN A 496 8.62 -4.39 19.20
N ASN A 497 9.95 -4.42 19.34
CA ASN A 497 10.67 -5.28 20.31
C ASN A 497 10.91 -4.60 21.66
N ILE A 498 10.68 -3.31 21.77
CA ILE A 498 10.70 -2.62 23.06
C ILE A 498 9.28 -2.64 23.61
N GLU A 499 9.12 -2.99 24.87
CA GLU A 499 7.81 -2.99 25.52
C GLU A 499 7.03 -1.72 25.19
N PRO A 500 5.76 -1.84 24.72
CA PRO A 500 4.94 -0.69 24.38
C PRO A 500 4.72 0.11 25.65
N ASN A 501 5.41 1.21 25.84
CA ASN A 501 5.14 2.13 26.94
C ASN A 501 6.17 3.24 27.02
N PHE A 502 5.98 4.24 26.18
CA PHE A 502 6.86 5.39 26.11
C PHE A 502 6.15 6.61 26.66
N GLY A 503 6.62 7.12 27.75
CA GLY A 503 6.18 8.41 28.26
C GLY A 503 6.94 9.61 27.69
N VAL A 504 7.50 9.47 26.45
CA VAL A 504 8.34 10.52 25.84
C VAL A 504 7.92 10.82 24.41
N PRO A 505 7.99 12.08 23.95
CA PRO A 505 7.73 12.46 22.58
C PRO A 505 8.60 11.71 21.57
N MET A 506 8.18 11.72 20.29
CA MET A 506 8.81 10.97 19.19
C MET A 506 10.29 11.29 19.02
N ASP A 507 10.69 12.55 19.12
CA ASP A 507 12.07 13.01 19.01
C ASP A 507 12.99 12.41 20.09
N TYR A 508 12.53 12.36 21.32
CA TYR A 508 13.27 11.69 22.42
C TYR A 508 13.36 10.17 22.20
N TYR A 509 12.32 9.60 21.62
CA TYR A 509 12.27 8.18 21.33
C TYR A 509 13.28 7.81 20.23
N MET A 510 13.38 8.64 19.19
CA MET A 510 14.40 8.49 18.13
C MET A 510 15.82 8.64 18.70
N CYS A 511 16.05 9.59 19.60
CA CYS A 511 17.35 9.73 20.26
C CYS A 511 17.78 8.47 21.01
N ASN A 512 16.85 7.83 21.74
CA ASN A 512 17.11 6.56 22.44
C ASN A 512 17.44 5.43 21.45
N PHE A 513 16.79 5.40 20.28
CA PHE A 513 17.14 4.45 19.23
C PHE A 513 18.57 4.67 18.71
N PHE A 514 18.97 5.91 18.43
CA PHE A 514 20.29 6.24 17.91
C PHE A 514 21.39 5.88 18.91
N GLU A 515 21.18 6.13 20.20
CA GLU A 515 22.11 5.76 21.26
C GLU A 515 22.32 4.25 21.35
N LYS A 516 21.27 3.46 21.16
CA LYS A 516 21.33 1.99 21.21
C LYS A 516 21.78 1.35 19.90
N ASN A 517 21.81 2.09 18.80
CA ASN A 517 22.19 1.63 17.47
C ASN A 517 23.27 2.56 16.87
N PRO A 518 24.51 2.53 17.38
CA PRO A 518 25.57 3.44 16.94
C PRO A 518 25.94 3.30 15.46
N ASP A 519 25.68 2.13 14.87
CA ASP A 519 25.91 1.87 13.44
C ASP A 519 24.82 2.48 12.54
N PHE A 520 23.73 2.99 13.11
CA PHE A 520 22.68 3.65 12.36
C PHE A 520 23.15 5.04 11.92
N LYS A 521 23.32 5.21 10.59
CA LYS A 521 23.88 6.42 10.00
C LYS A 521 22.81 7.50 9.83
N HIS A 522 22.62 8.32 10.87
CA HIS A 522 21.71 9.45 10.82
C HIS A 522 22.47 10.78 10.70
N TYR A 523 21.94 11.69 9.91
CA TYR A 523 22.58 12.96 9.58
C TYR A 523 21.57 14.11 9.59
N TRP A 524 22.11 15.32 9.58
CA TRP A 524 21.40 16.57 9.33
C TRP A 524 21.93 17.20 8.07
N SER A 525 21.01 17.69 7.20
CA SER A 525 21.42 18.55 6.09
C SER A 525 21.82 19.94 6.64
N ASN A 526 22.84 20.53 6.06
CA ASN A 526 23.22 21.90 6.35
C ASN A 526 22.38 22.92 5.55
N ASP A 527 21.56 22.44 4.60
CA ASP A 527 20.72 23.26 3.75
C ASP A 527 19.30 23.40 4.35
N GLU A 528 18.71 24.56 4.15
CA GLU A 528 17.39 24.91 4.64
C GLU A 528 16.32 24.54 3.60
N PHE A 529 15.96 23.24 3.52
CA PHE A 529 14.92 22.79 2.60
C PHE A 529 13.52 23.02 3.15
N PHE A 530 13.33 22.76 4.45
CA PHE A 530 12.06 22.96 5.15
C PHE A 530 12.27 23.66 6.49
N LYS A 531 11.19 24.27 6.99
CA LYS A 531 11.11 24.86 8.33
C LYS A 531 9.81 24.45 9.00
N GLN A 532 9.80 24.44 10.30
CA GLN A 532 8.58 24.21 11.08
C GLN A 532 7.81 25.53 11.25
N GLY A 533 6.64 25.61 10.63
CA GLY A 533 5.84 26.83 10.58
C GLY A 533 5.23 27.23 11.94
N SER A 534 4.91 26.25 12.81
CA SER A 534 4.38 26.51 14.15
C SER A 534 5.41 27.20 15.05
N ASN A 535 6.68 26.87 14.92
CA ASN A 535 7.75 27.54 15.66
C ASN A 535 8.01 28.98 15.18
N LEU A 536 7.63 29.30 13.95
CA LEU A 536 7.72 30.64 13.38
C LEU A 536 6.45 31.49 13.57
N GLY A 537 5.42 30.90 14.21
CA GLY A 537 4.13 31.57 14.39
C GLY A 537 3.30 31.71 13.11
N ILE A 538 3.70 31.04 12.02
CA ILE A 538 3.01 31.10 10.71
C ILE A 538 1.81 30.15 10.71
N VAL A 539 1.94 29.02 11.41
CA VAL A 539 0.91 27.99 11.55
C VAL A 539 0.69 27.69 13.03
N ALA A 540 -0.56 27.54 13.48
CA ALA A 540 -0.83 27.18 14.87
C ALA A 540 -0.32 25.78 15.20
N SER A 541 0.26 25.55 16.38
CA SER A 541 0.70 24.23 16.82
C SER A 541 -0.50 23.32 17.13
N THR A 542 -0.46 22.06 16.70
CA THR A 542 -1.51 21.05 17.00
C THR A 542 -1.23 20.26 18.27
N ILE A 543 -0.02 20.36 18.81
CA ILE A 543 0.40 19.67 20.04
C ILE A 543 -0.10 20.39 21.30
N GLN A 544 -0.36 21.69 21.21
CA GLN A 544 -0.80 22.53 22.34
C GLN A 544 -2.24 22.29 22.75
#